data_55fdc49a808893fcb68ff05c0be55fec
#
_entry.id   55fdc49a808893fcb68ff05c0be55fec
#
_cell.length_a   1.000
_cell.length_b   1.000
_cell.length_c   1.000
_cell.angle_alpha   90.00
_cell.angle_beta   90.00
_cell.angle_gamma   90.00
#
_symmetry.space_group_name_H-M   'P 1'
#
loop_
_entity.id
_entity.type
_entity.pdbx_description
1 polymer ?
#
loop_
_entity_poly.entity_id
_entity_poly.type
_entity_poly.pdbx_seq_one_letter_code
_entity_poly.pdbx_strand_id
1 'polypeptide(L)'
;MNRNSAPRAARCRARALLRRLRREEDGQTLLLGVGLICVVLALLFVAASATAVYLDLKTLTSLADSAAAAGADSVEAHPYYGGGVTDTAPGSLTDAGVGSKAAEDLSAQPAAARLEGVTIVSLSLIHI
;
A
#
# COMPACT_ATOMS: atom_id res chain seq x y z
N MET A 1 -29.01 52.53 -58.43
CA MET A 1 -29.54 51.71 -57.31
C MET A 1 -28.71 50.45 -57.19
N ASN A 2 -27.86 50.39 -56.13
CA ASN A 2 -26.81 49.37 -55.98
C ASN A 2 -27.33 48.17 -55.17
N ARG A 3 -27.72 47.07 -55.85
CA ARG A 3 -28.29 45.84 -55.26
C ARG A 3 -27.25 44.81 -54.81
N ASN A 4 -25.95 45.16 -54.83
CA ASN A 4 -24.89 44.19 -54.63
C ASN A 4 -24.21 44.22 -53.23
N SER A 5 -24.71 45.02 -52.27
CA SER A 5 -24.11 45.13 -50.93
C SER A 5 -24.66 44.12 -49.90
N ALA A 6 -25.81 43.54 -50.15
CA ALA A 6 -26.46 42.60 -49.23
C ALA A 6 -25.69 41.26 -48.97
N PRO A 7 -25.04 40.61 -49.93
CA PRO A 7 -24.43 39.31 -49.72
C PRO A 7 -23.12 39.35 -48.94
N ARG A 8 -22.41 40.51 -48.89
CA ARG A 8 -21.14 40.63 -48.14
C ARG A 8 -21.35 40.74 -46.64
N ALA A 9 -22.40 41.50 -46.21
CA ALA A 9 -22.74 41.63 -44.79
C ALA A 9 -23.23 40.31 -44.16
N ALA A 10 -24.00 39.52 -44.94
CA ALA A 10 -24.42 38.19 -44.49
C ALA A 10 -23.28 37.22 -44.32
N ARG A 11 -22.29 37.25 -45.22
CA ARG A 11 -21.09 36.38 -45.13
C ARG A 11 -20.15 36.78 -43.96
N CYS A 12 -20.06 38.07 -43.63
CA CYS A 12 -19.32 38.53 -42.46
C CYS A 12 -19.95 38.09 -41.14
N ARG A 13 -21.29 38.15 -41.04
CA ARG A 13 -22.04 37.70 -39.85
C ARG A 13 -21.93 36.18 -39.69
N ALA A 14 -22.04 35.42 -40.76
CA ALA A 14 -21.87 33.98 -40.71
C ALA A 14 -20.48 33.58 -40.24
N ARG A 15 -19.41 34.26 -40.73
CA ARG A 15 -18.03 33.97 -40.28
C ARG A 15 -17.80 34.38 -38.83
N ALA A 16 -18.43 35.45 -38.33
CA ALA A 16 -18.34 35.87 -36.94
C ALA A 16 -19.06 34.87 -36.01
N LEU A 17 -20.20 34.33 -36.43
CA LEU A 17 -20.92 33.26 -35.70
C LEU A 17 -20.12 31.96 -35.66
N LEU A 18 -19.57 31.52 -36.78
CA LEU A 18 -18.71 30.37 -36.85
C LEU A 18 -17.45 30.46 -35.95
N ARG A 19 -16.86 31.67 -35.87
CA ARG A 19 -15.75 31.92 -34.94
C ARG A 19 -16.18 31.86 -33.47
N ARG A 20 -17.39 32.31 -33.14
CA ARG A 20 -17.90 32.18 -31.77
C ARG A 20 -18.18 30.75 -31.39
N LEU A 21 -18.85 29.99 -32.27
CA LEU A 21 -19.10 28.55 -32.06
C LEU A 21 -17.78 27.78 -31.89
N ARG A 22 -16.80 28.00 -32.74
CA ARG A 22 -15.48 27.38 -32.61
C ARG A 22 -14.77 27.73 -31.31
N ARG A 23 -14.93 28.95 -30.79
CA ARG A 23 -14.33 29.36 -29.51
C ARG A 23 -15.04 28.76 -28.31
N GLU A 24 -16.31 28.43 -28.42
CA GLU A 24 -17.07 27.72 -27.41
C GLU A 24 -16.70 26.22 -27.41
N GLU A 25 -16.48 25.62 -28.58
CA GLU A 25 -15.99 24.25 -28.71
C GLU A 25 -14.55 24.09 -28.17
N ASP A 26 -13.67 25.05 -28.41
CA ASP A 26 -12.30 25.06 -27.86
C ASP A 26 -12.30 25.11 -26.33
N GLY A 27 -13.24 25.85 -25.71
CA GLY A 27 -13.42 25.87 -24.26
C GLY A 27 -13.95 24.56 -23.71
N GLN A 28 -14.85 23.90 -24.43
CA GLN A 28 -15.43 22.63 -24.02
C GLN A 28 -14.42 21.48 -24.13
N THR A 29 -13.61 21.44 -25.18
CA THR A 29 -12.50 20.48 -25.34
C THR A 29 -11.42 20.65 -24.27
N LEU A 30 -11.10 21.87 -23.89
CA LEU A 30 -10.14 22.16 -22.84
C LEU A 30 -10.67 21.70 -21.48
N LEU A 31 -11.95 21.95 -21.17
CA LEU A 31 -12.59 21.50 -19.95
C LEU A 31 -12.61 19.96 -19.87
N LEU A 32 -12.96 19.30 -20.97
CA LEU A 32 -12.95 17.84 -21.08
C LEU A 32 -11.53 17.27 -20.90
N GLY A 33 -10.52 17.92 -21.49
CA GLY A 33 -9.12 17.53 -21.34
C GLY A 33 -8.62 17.65 -19.91
N VAL A 34 -8.92 18.74 -19.22
CA VAL A 34 -8.59 18.93 -17.81
C VAL A 34 -9.33 17.91 -16.94
N GLY A 35 -10.62 17.67 -17.20
CA GLY A 35 -11.40 16.66 -16.50
C GLY A 35 -10.80 15.25 -16.64
N LEU A 36 -10.39 14.89 -17.85
CA LEU A 36 -9.73 13.59 -18.11
C LEU A 36 -8.41 13.46 -17.34
N ILE A 37 -7.59 14.50 -17.33
CA ILE A 37 -6.33 14.50 -16.58
C ILE A 37 -6.59 14.32 -15.08
N CYS A 38 -7.59 15.02 -14.52
CA CYS A 38 -7.97 14.86 -13.11
C CYS A 38 -8.39 13.44 -12.78
N VAL A 39 -9.18 12.80 -13.64
CA VAL A 39 -9.61 11.39 -13.47
C VAL A 39 -8.41 10.44 -13.50
N VAL A 40 -7.49 10.61 -14.45
CA VAL A 40 -6.27 9.79 -14.55
C VAL A 40 -5.41 9.94 -13.30
N LEU A 41 -5.21 11.18 -12.83
CA LEU A 41 -4.44 11.44 -11.60
C LEU A 41 -5.10 10.81 -10.37
N ALA A 42 -6.43 10.89 -10.27
CA ALA A 42 -7.18 10.25 -9.17
C ALA A 42 -6.99 8.72 -9.19
N LEU A 43 -7.08 8.09 -10.35
CA LEU A 43 -6.85 6.64 -10.50
C LEU A 43 -5.43 6.24 -10.14
N LEU A 44 -4.43 7.02 -10.56
CA LEU A 44 -3.03 6.78 -10.19
C LEU A 44 -2.82 6.91 -8.68
N PHE A 45 -3.44 7.89 -8.04
CA PHE A 45 -3.37 8.08 -6.60
C PHE A 45 -3.99 6.89 -5.85
N VAL A 46 -5.16 6.41 -6.27
CA VAL A 46 -5.81 5.22 -5.68
C VAL A 46 -4.93 3.98 -5.85
N ALA A 47 -4.37 3.77 -7.05
CA ALA A 47 -3.48 2.64 -7.30
C ALA A 47 -2.22 2.69 -6.42
N ALA A 48 -1.59 3.86 -6.27
CA ALA A 48 -0.42 4.04 -5.42
C ALA A 48 -0.75 3.77 -3.94
N SER A 49 -1.90 4.25 -3.46
CA SER A 49 -2.35 4.01 -2.08
C SER A 49 -2.61 2.53 -1.81
N ALA A 50 -3.28 1.83 -2.74
CA ALA A 50 -3.52 0.40 -2.61
C ALA A 50 -2.21 -0.41 -2.59
N THR A 51 -1.23 -0.02 -3.41
CA THR A 51 0.09 -0.65 -3.44
C THR A 51 0.83 -0.47 -2.12
N ALA A 52 0.78 0.72 -1.51
CA ALA A 52 1.41 0.98 -0.22
C ALA A 52 0.86 0.05 0.87
N VAL A 53 -0.47 -0.03 1.00
CA VAL A 53 -1.13 -0.92 1.97
C VAL A 53 -0.77 -2.40 1.73
N TYR A 54 -0.70 -2.82 0.47
CA TYR A 54 -0.30 -4.20 0.13
C TYR A 54 1.14 -4.50 0.56
N LEU A 55 2.07 -3.57 0.38
CA LEU A 55 3.46 -3.74 0.78
C LEU A 55 3.61 -3.81 2.31
N ASP A 56 2.86 -2.99 3.04
CA ASP A 56 2.85 -3.02 4.50
C ASP A 56 2.30 -4.35 5.02
N LEU A 57 1.21 -4.84 4.44
CA LEU A 57 0.65 -6.15 4.79
C LEU A 57 1.64 -7.29 4.51
N LYS A 58 2.32 -7.27 3.37
CA LYS A 58 3.35 -8.25 3.03
C LYS A 58 4.53 -8.21 4.00
N THR A 59 4.94 -7.02 4.42
CA THR A 59 6.01 -6.84 5.41
C THR A 59 5.59 -7.40 6.77
N LEU A 60 4.36 -7.13 7.22
CA LEU A 60 3.82 -7.69 8.46
C LEU A 60 3.76 -9.21 8.44
N THR A 61 3.31 -9.81 7.33
CA THR A 61 3.28 -11.26 7.17
C THR A 61 4.70 -11.84 7.25
N SER A 62 5.67 -11.23 6.58
CA SER A 62 7.07 -11.67 6.62
C SER A 62 7.68 -11.56 8.02
N LEU A 63 7.34 -10.49 8.77
CA LEU A 63 7.77 -10.33 10.16
C LEU A 63 7.15 -11.40 11.08
N ALA A 64 5.88 -11.71 10.90
CA ALA A 64 5.21 -12.75 11.66
C ALA A 64 5.81 -14.14 11.38
N ASP A 65 6.09 -14.45 10.12
CA ASP A 65 6.73 -15.72 9.72
C ASP A 65 8.13 -15.85 10.32
N SER A 66 8.94 -14.79 10.30
CA SER A 66 10.28 -14.84 10.89
C SER A 66 10.25 -14.96 12.41
N ALA A 67 9.36 -14.23 13.08
CA ALA A 67 9.18 -14.35 14.53
C ALA A 67 8.69 -15.74 14.95
N ALA A 68 7.78 -16.34 14.16
CA ALA A 68 7.33 -17.71 14.37
C ALA A 68 8.47 -18.73 14.17
N ALA A 69 9.29 -18.54 13.14
CA ALA A 69 10.45 -19.39 12.89
C ALA A 69 11.50 -19.29 14.02
N ALA A 70 11.81 -18.06 14.47
CA ALA A 70 12.72 -17.82 15.60
C ALA A 70 12.19 -18.43 16.90
N GLY A 71 10.88 -18.34 17.12
CA GLY A 71 10.21 -18.99 18.25
C GLY A 71 10.31 -20.51 18.17
N ALA A 72 10.09 -21.09 17.02
CA ALA A 72 10.21 -22.56 16.82
C ALA A 72 11.64 -23.08 16.99
N ASP A 73 12.64 -22.25 16.69
CA ASP A 73 14.07 -22.60 16.87
C ASP A 73 14.57 -22.37 18.31
N SER A 74 13.72 -21.87 19.20
CA SER A 74 14.06 -21.58 20.60
C SER A 74 14.06 -22.86 21.46
N VAL A 75 14.91 -23.82 21.13
CA VAL A 75 15.12 -25.00 21.96
C VAL A 75 15.88 -24.61 23.24
N GLU A 76 15.35 -24.94 24.39
CA GLU A 76 16.07 -24.73 25.64
C GLU A 76 17.34 -25.58 25.67
N ALA A 77 18.49 -24.91 25.63
CA ALA A 77 19.80 -25.58 25.69
C ALA A 77 20.14 -26.03 27.12
N HIS A 78 19.52 -25.49 28.14
CA HIS A 78 19.82 -25.77 29.53
C HIS A 78 19.65 -27.24 29.94
N PRO A 79 18.59 -27.97 29.53
CA PRO A 79 18.48 -29.41 29.82
C PRO A 79 19.53 -30.28 29.15
N TYR A 80 20.09 -29.78 28.02
CA TYR A 80 21.11 -30.50 27.26
C TYR A 80 22.51 -30.43 27.86
N TYR A 81 22.87 -29.27 28.41
CA TYR A 81 24.23 -29.00 28.87
C TYR A 81 24.35 -28.83 30.38
N GLY A 82 23.26 -28.67 31.12
CA GLY A 82 23.26 -28.35 32.54
C GLY A 82 23.34 -29.53 33.48
N GLY A 83 23.24 -30.78 33.03
CA GLY A 83 23.39 -32.02 33.87
C GLY A 83 22.41 -32.12 35.05
N GLY A 84 21.40 -31.21 35.14
CA GLY A 84 20.41 -31.20 36.21
C GLY A 84 19.16 -31.99 35.79
N VAL A 85 18.64 -32.79 36.74
CA VAL A 85 17.33 -33.46 36.58
C VAL A 85 16.25 -32.41 36.67
N THR A 86 15.97 -31.71 35.57
CA THR A 86 14.79 -30.91 35.42
C THR A 86 13.68 -31.74 34.78
N ASP A 87 12.47 -31.61 35.28
CA ASP A 87 11.27 -32.36 34.83
C ASP A 87 10.88 -32.02 33.37
N THR A 88 11.74 -31.29 32.67
CA THR A 88 11.54 -30.82 31.32
C THR A 88 12.31 -31.70 30.35
N ALA A 89 11.62 -32.33 29.40
CA ALA A 89 12.22 -33.21 28.41
C ALA A 89 13.25 -32.43 27.55
N PRO A 90 14.41 -33.07 27.21
CA PRO A 90 15.39 -32.45 26.31
C PRO A 90 14.73 -32.06 24.98
N GLY A 91 14.93 -30.83 24.56
CA GLY A 91 14.34 -30.27 23.32
C GLY A 91 12.89 -29.79 23.48
N SER A 92 12.38 -29.63 24.72
CA SER A 92 11.07 -29.02 24.95
C SER A 92 11.08 -27.53 24.63
N LEU A 93 10.00 -27.06 24.00
CA LEU A 93 9.70 -25.65 23.79
C LEU A 93 8.80 -25.18 24.93
N THR A 94 9.14 -24.05 25.55
CA THR A 94 8.28 -23.39 26.53
C THR A 94 7.64 -22.17 25.91
N ASP A 95 6.40 -21.83 26.27
CA ASP A 95 5.72 -20.65 25.77
C ASP A 95 6.51 -19.35 26.07
N ALA A 96 7.17 -19.29 27.23
CA ALA A 96 8.01 -18.16 27.59
C ALA A 96 9.27 -18.07 26.73
N GLY A 97 9.95 -19.19 26.44
CA GLY A 97 11.12 -19.25 25.56
C GLY A 97 10.79 -18.84 24.12
N VAL A 98 9.70 -19.40 23.60
CA VAL A 98 9.19 -19.07 22.27
C VAL A 98 8.84 -17.58 22.18
N GLY A 99 8.12 -17.04 23.18
CA GLY A 99 7.73 -15.64 23.22
C GLY A 99 8.93 -14.68 23.29
N SER A 100 9.95 -15.01 24.11
CA SER A 100 11.14 -14.19 24.23
C SER A 100 11.98 -14.15 22.94
N LYS A 101 12.15 -15.28 22.29
CA LYS A 101 12.89 -15.37 21.03
C LYS A 101 12.19 -14.71 19.86
N ALA A 102 10.88 -14.87 19.77
CA ALA A 102 10.07 -14.17 18.77
C ALA A 102 10.13 -12.65 18.98
N ALA A 103 10.08 -12.16 20.23
CA ALA A 103 10.20 -10.74 20.53
C ALA A 103 11.60 -10.18 20.23
N GLU A 104 12.64 -10.96 20.54
CA GLU A 104 14.04 -10.62 20.23
C GLU A 104 14.24 -10.46 18.72
N ASP A 105 13.80 -11.45 17.93
CA ASP A 105 13.87 -11.40 16.46
C ASP A 105 13.12 -10.22 15.91
N LEU A 106 11.89 -9.99 16.36
CA LEU A 106 11.06 -8.86 15.91
C LEU A 106 11.75 -7.52 16.20
N SER A 107 12.36 -7.36 17.36
CA SER A 107 13.05 -6.13 17.74
C SER A 107 14.35 -5.89 16.96
N ALA A 108 15.00 -6.95 16.50
CA ALA A 108 16.23 -6.89 15.71
C ALA A 108 15.97 -6.55 14.23
N GLN A 109 14.74 -6.67 13.77
CA GLN A 109 14.42 -6.47 12.36
C GLN A 109 14.19 -4.99 12.02
N PRO A 110 14.93 -4.41 11.05
CA PRO A 110 14.77 -3.02 10.66
C PRO A 110 13.40 -2.74 10.01
N ALA A 111 12.72 -3.78 9.50
CA ALA A 111 11.39 -3.68 8.93
C ALA A 111 10.32 -3.41 9.99
N ALA A 112 10.48 -3.92 11.21
CA ALA A 112 9.59 -3.66 12.34
C ALA A 112 9.65 -2.19 12.78
N ALA A 113 10.82 -1.56 12.71
CA ALA A 113 11.00 -0.16 13.05
C ALA A 113 10.31 0.83 12.08
N ARG A 114 9.94 0.38 10.87
CA ARG A 114 9.21 1.20 9.88
C ARG A 114 7.70 1.19 10.10
N LEU A 115 7.21 0.21 10.83
CA LEU A 115 5.80 0.01 11.11
C LEU A 115 5.52 0.44 12.55
N GLU A 116 4.69 1.44 12.76
CA GLU A 116 4.33 1.90 14.10
C GLU A 116 3.45 0.85 14.80
N GLY A 117 3.80 0.51 16.04
CA GLY A 117 2.96 -0.29 16.92
C GLY A 117 2.93 -1.80 16.64
N VAL A 118 3.97 -2.35 16.00
CA VAL A 118 4.09 -3.80 15.81
C VAL A 118 4.35 -4.47 17.15
N THR A 119 3.41 -5.29 17.61
CA THR A 119 3.51 -6.06 18.87
C THR A 119 2.99 -7.48 18.65
N ILE A 120 3.55 -8.42 19.41
CA ILE A 120 3.04 -9.80 19.45
C ILE A 120 1.78 -9.82 20.32
N VAL A 121 0.64 -10.06 19.71
CA VAL A 121 -0.66 -10.10 20.41
C VAL A 121 -0.90 -11.45 21.07
N SER A 122 -0.55 -12.53 20.39
CA SER A 122 -0.67 -13.88 20.94
C SER A 122 0.33 -14.81 20.26
N LEU A 123 0.87 -15.72 21.03
CA LEU A 123 1.75 -16.79 20.59
C LEU A 123 1.33 -18.05 21.31
N SER A 124 0.95 -19.09 20.60
CA SER A 124 0.55 -20.37 21.21
C SER A 124 1.25 -21.52 20.49
N LEU A 125 1.78 -22.46 21.29
CA LEU A 125 2.22 -23.75 20.78
C LEU A 125 0.98 -24.62 20.51
N ILE A 126 0.83 -25.03 19.26
CA ILE A 126 -0.20 -26.01 18.90
C ILE A 126 0.42 -27.39 19.12
N HIS A 127 -0.03 -28.08 20.14
CA HIS A 127 0.24 -29.50 20.29
C HIS A 127 -0.57 -30.27 19.24
N ILE A 128 0.11 -30.85 18.28
CA ILE A 128 -0.48 -31.83 17.36
C ILE A 128 -0.38 -33.22 18.01
#